data_dfd2979853b597c82ef5df08545c0460
#
_entry.id   dfd2979853b597c82ef5df08545c0460
#
_cell.length_a   1.000
_cell.length_b   1.000
_cell.length_c   1.000
_cell.angle_alpha   90.00
_cell.angle_beta   90.00
_cell.angle_gamma   90.00
#
_symmetry.space_group_name_H-M   'P 1'
#
loop_
_entity.id
_entity.type
_entity.pdbx_description
1 polymer ?
#
loop_
_entity_poly.entity_id
_entity_poly.type
_entity_poly.pdbx_seq_one_letter_code
_entity_poly.pdbx_strand_id
1 'polypeptide(L)'
;MSKNKYLYKRHNTWWVKLSVPKTLRDKLGYDLRQTTGTSNLDEAILKRDQIVQEFRDVINTEKNLLENSKPSKDISDRSDVPTSEYMPKTDISDPQYFHKVVDCQWACPAHTNVPEYIRLIAQKKYTDAYMLNWKSNVFPGILGRTCDRPCEPACRRSRTHEEPVAICRLKRVAADNKEDFDTLLPEIPSEKNGKNIALIGGGPASLTVARDLLPLGYEVTVFEKDPKPGGLMRTNIPSFRLPEEVLDEEVYRVIKMGAKFVNNTEIKSMKSLVDDEKFDAVFVGTGAPKGKNLNIPGRDEAVSYTHLRAHETLAD
;
A
#
# COMPACT_ATOMS: atom_id res chain seq x y z
N MET A 1 -21.00 -14.25 -28.21
CA MET A 1 -21.35 -14.25 -26.76
C MET A 1 -21.69 -15.67 -26.36
N SER A 2 -21.23 -16.14 -25.18
CA SER A 2 -21.55 -17.50 -24.70
C SER A 2 -23.08 -17.68 -24.60
N LYS A 3 -23.62 -18.75 -25.22
CA LYS A 3 -25.07 -19.05 -25.23
C LYS A 3 -25.68 -19.13 -23.82
N ASN A 4 -24.89 -19.39 -22.78
CA ASN A 4 -25.34 -19.61 -21.40
C ASN A 4 -25.03 -18.43 -20.45
N LYS A 5 -24.66 -17.24 -20.94
CA LYS A 5 -24.41 -16.07 -20.10
C LYS A 5 -25.68 -15.73 -19.28
N TYR A 6 -25.50 -15.51 -17.97
CA TYR A 6 -26.56 -15.21 -16.97
C TYR A 6 -27.42 -16.40 -16.54
N LEU A 7 -27.30 -17.60 -17.14
CA LEU A 7 -28.07 -18.79 -16.77
C LEU A 7 -27.30 -19.72 -15.86
N TYR A 8 -27.95 -20.26 -14.85
CA TYR A 8 -27.45 -21.37 -14.04
C TYR A 8 -28.58 -22.33 -13.66
N LYS A 9 -28.26 -23.61 -13.46
CA LYS A 9 -29.24 -24.63 -13.11
C LYS A 9 -29.26 -24.82 -11.59
N ARG A 10 -30.47 -24.78 -11.00
CA ARG A 10 -30.69 -25.11 -9.60
C ARG A 10 -31.82 -26.12 -9.50
N HIS A 11 -31.56 -27.27 -8.87
CA HIS A 11 -32.38 -28.43 -8.93
C HIS A 11 -32.68 -28.78 -10.39
N ASN A 12 -33.90 -28.94 -10.82
CA ASN A 12 -34.20 -29.27 -12.23
C ASN A 12 -34.69 -28.05 -13.04
N THR A 13 -34.48 -26.83 -12.61
CA THR A 13 -34.97 -25.60 -13.23
C THR A 13 -33.83 -24.65 -13.55
N TRP A 14 -33.91 -23.92 -14.67
CA TRP A 14 -33.00 -22.86 -15.03
C TRP A 14 -33.37 -21.55 -14.35
N TRP A 15 -32.32 -20.81 -13.91
CA TRP A 15 -32.43 -19.52 -13.25
C TRP A 15 -31.59 -18.50 -13.97
N VAL A 16 -32.05 -17.26 -13.99
CA VAL A 16 -31.30 -16.09 -14.43
C VAL A 16 -30.70 -15.40 -13.22
N LYS A 17 -29.44 -15.00 -13.33
CA LYS A 17 -28.70 -14.24 -12.30
C LYS A 17 -28.03 -13.04 -12.95
N LEU A 18 -28.21 -11.84 -12.38
CA LEU A 18 -27.50 -10.62 -12.75
C LEU A 18 -26.92 -9.98 -11.51
N SER A 19 -25.61 -9.69 -11.53
CA SER A 19 -24.94 -9.05 -10.40
C SER A 19 -25.27 -7.56 -10.33
N VAL A 20 -25.59 -7.10 -9.13
CA VAL A 20 -25.96 -5.71 -8.86
C VAL A 20 -24.68 -4.87 -8.68
N PRO A 21 -24.61 -3.68 -9.30
CA PRO A 21 -23.53 -2.72 -9.08
C PRO A 21 -23.32 -2.43 -7.59
N LYS A 22 -22.06 -2.26 -7.16
CA LYS A 22 -21.72 -2.06 -5.74
C LYS A 22 -22.51 -0.92 -5.08
N THR A 23 -22.77 0.15 -5.82
CA THR A 23 -23.49 1.34 -5.35
C THR A 23 -24.98 1.12 -5.03
N LEU A 24 -25.56 0.00 -5.50
CA LEU A 24 -26.97 -0.32 -5.31
C LEU A 24 -27.18 -1.55 -4.41
N ARG A 25 -26.13 -2.17 -3.91
CA ARG A 25 -26.22 -3.43 -3.15
C ARG A 25 -26.94 -3.31 -1.82
N ASP A 26 -26.90 -2.14 -1.20
CA ASP A 26 -27.61 -1.88 0.05
C ASP A 26 -29.14 -1.90 -0.13
N LYS A 27 -29.60 -1.56 -1.35
CA LYS A 27 -31.04 -1.56 -1.70
C LYS A 27 -31.49 -2.84 -2.39
N LEU A 28 -30.70 -3.36 -3.32
CA LEU A 28 -31.09 -4.45 -4.22
C LEU A 28 -30.42 -5.79 -3.90
N GLY A 29 -29.48 -5.83 -2.93
CA GLY A 29 -28.67 -6.99 -2.64
C GLY A 29 -27.53 -7.20 -3.64
N TYR A 30 -26.81 -8.32 -3.50
CA TYR A 30 -25.62 -8.61 -4.34
C TYR A 30 -25.97 -9.03 -5.76
N ASP A 31 -27.10 -9.75 -5.93
CA ASP A 31 -27.54 -10.31 -7.21
C ASP A 31 -29.06 -10.32 -7.31
N LEU A 32 -29.58 -9.97 -8.48
CA LEU A 32 -30.97 -10.24 -8.85
C LEU A 32 -31.05 -11.65 -9.43
N ARG A 33 -32.09 -12.42 -9.01
CA ARG A 33 -32.26 -13.82 -9.40
C ARG A 33 -33.73 -14.11 -9.64
N GLN A 34 -34.02 -14.78 -10.77
CA GLN A 34 -35.40 -15.18 -11.12
C GLN A 34 -35.38 -16.53 -11.83
N THR A 35 -36.38 -17.36 -11.55
CA THR A 35 -36.52 -18.63 -12.23
C THR A 35 -37.12 -18.43 -13.63
N THR A 36 -36.68 -19.22 -14.60
CA THR A 36 -37.30 -19.26 -15.92
C THR A 36 -38.54 -20.15 -15.94
N GLY A 37 -38.76 -20.93 -14.88
CA GLY A 37 -39.89 -21.87 -14.76
C GLY A 37 -39.78 -23.08 -15.67
N THR A 38 -38.64 -23.33 -16.30
CA THR A 38 -38.43 -24.46 -17.22
C THR A 38 -37.11 -25.22 -16.93
N SER A 39 -37.16 -26.51 -17.23
CA SER A 39 -35.96 -27.38 -17.23
C SER A 39 -35.30 -27.46 -18.61
N ASN A 40 -35.98 -26.99 -19.67
CA ASN A 40 -35.49 -26.96 -21.03
C ASN A 40 -34.57 -25.75 -21.22
N LEU A 41 -33.37 -25.98 -21.77
CA LEU A 41 -32.36 -24.93 -21.96
C LEU A 41 -32.76 -23.92 -23.04
N ASP A 42 -33.36 -24.36 -24.13
CA ASP A 42 -33.74 -23.48 -25.25
C ASP A 42 -34.86 -22.53 -24.85
N GLU A 43 -35.85 -23.01 -24.13
CA GLU A 43 -36.89 -22.18 -23.54
C GLU A 43 -36.32 -21.21 -22.49
N ALA A 44 -35.38 -21.66 -21.69
CA ALA A 44 -34.71 -20.82 -20.70
C ALA A 44 -33.92 -19.67 -21.35
N ILE A 45 -33.27 -19.93 -22.49
CA ILE A 45 -32.56 -18.92 -23.27
C ILE A 45 -33.51 -17.85 -23.80
N LEU A 46 -34.70 -18.23 -24.29
CA LEU A 46 -35.70 -17.28 -24.77
C LEU A 46 -36.21 -16.36 -23.63
N LYS A 47 -36.51 -16.93 -22.47
CA LYS A 47 -36.97 -16.19 -21.30
C LYS A 47 -35.88 -15.35 -20.63
N ARG A 48 -34.63 -15.76 -20.74
CA ARG A 48 -33.48 -15.09 -20.15
C ARG A 48 -33.38 -13.63 -20.55
N ASP A 49 -33.50 -13.34 -21.82
CA ASP A 49 -33.25 -12.00 -22.35
C ASP A 49 -34.30 -11.00 -21.85
N GLN A 50 -35.56 -11.45 -21.72
CA GLN A 50 -36.58 -10.64 -21.08
C GLN A 50 -36.29 -10.39 -19.59
N ILE A 51 -35.96 -11.43 -18.82
CA ILE A 51 -35.65 -11.32 -17.38
C ILE A 51 -34.41 -10.44 -17.16
N VAL A 52 -33.40 -10.58 -18.00
CA VAL A 52 -32.17 -9.72 -17.90
C VAL A 52 -32.55 -8.27 -18.21
N GLN A 53 -33.46 -8.01 -19.12
CA GLN A 53 -33.88 -6.64 -19.40
C GLN A 53 -34.67 -6.05 -18.22
N GLU A 54 -35.61 -6.81 -17.64
CA GLU A 54 -36.32 -6.42 -16.42
C GLU A 54 -35.37 -6.08 -15.27
N PHE A 55 -34.30 -6.89 -15.06
CA PHE A 55 -33.28 -6.62 -14.05
C PHE A 55 -32.47 -5.34 -14.33
N ARG A 56 -32.17 -5.07 -15.60
CA ARG A 56 -31.49 -3.85 -16.02
C ARG A 56 -32.35 -2.62 -15.79
N ASP A 57 -33.66 -2.73 -16.07
CA ASP A 57 -34.59 -1.62 -15.87
C ASP A 57 -34.75 -1.29 -14.38
N VAL A 58 -34.80 -2.29 -13.51
CA VAL A 58 -34.78 -2.10 -12.04
C VAL A 58 -33.47 -1.41 -11.60
N ILE A 59 -32.34 -1.87 -12.09
CA ILE A 59 -31.03 -1.28 -11.75
C ILE A 59 -30.93 0.17 -12.25
N ASN A 60 -31.40 0.44 -13.46
CA ASN A 60 -31.37 1.79 -14.04
C ASN A 60 -32.36 2.74 -13.31
N THR A 61 -33.54 2.26 -12.93
CA THR A 61 -34.49 3.04 -12.15
C THR A 61 -33.90 3.45 -10.79
N GLU A 62 -33.28 2.52 -10.07
CA GLU A 62 -32.64 2.80 -8.78
C GLU A 62 -31.39 3.69 -8.94
N LYS A 63 -30.66 3.53 -10.03
CA LYS A 63 -29.53 4.41 -10.36
C LYS A 63 -30.01 5.85 -10.61
N ASN A 64 -31.05 6.03 -11.40
CA ASN A 64 -31.63 7.34 -11.67
C ASN A 64 -32.22 7.99 -10.40
N LEU A 65 -32.86 7.21 -9.51
CA LEU A 65 -33.33 7.70 -8.21
C LEU A 65 -32.18 8.15 -7.32
N LEU A 66 -31.06 7.45 -7.32
CA LEU A 66 -29.84 7.82 -6.61
C LEU A 66 -29.18 9.07 -7.21
N GLU A 67 -29.17 9.22 -8.53
CA GLU A 67 -28.63 10.39 -9.22
C GLU A 67 -29.52 11.63 -9.00
N ASN A 68 -30.83 11.47 -9.02
CA ASN A 68 -31.81 12.55 -8.76
C ASN A 68 -31.93 12.91 -7.26
N SER A 69 -31.55 12.03 -6.35
CA SER A 69 -31.51 12.32 -4.91
C SER A 69 -30.22 13.01 -4.47
N LYS A 70 -29.21 13.12 -5.33
CA LYS A 70 -28.07 13.99 -5.10
C LYS A 70 -28.54 15.42 -5.31
N PRO A 71 -28.34 16.34 -4.34
CA PRO A 71 -28.65 17.73 -4.56
C PRO A 71 -27.93 18.20 -5.81
N SER A 72 -28.68 18.80 -6.73
CA SER A 72 -28.13 19.42 -7.94
C SER A 72 -27.06 20.42 -7.49
N LYS A 73 -25.81 20.07 -7.69
CA LYS A 73 -24.71 21.03 -7.52
C LYS A 73 -24.72 21.91 -8.75
N ASP A 74 -25.59 22.90 -8.73
CA ASP A 74 -25.40 24.07 -9.57
C ASP A 74 -24.07 24.70 -9.15
N ILE A 75 -23.08 24.56 -10.00
CA ILE A 75 -21.69 25.06 -9.79
C ILE A 75 -21.67 26.59 -9.89
N SER A 76 -22.77 27.22 -10.33
CA SER A 76 -22.88 28.66 -10.56
C SER A 76 -23.08 29.51 -9.30
N ASP A 77 -23.43 28.91 -8.14
CA ASP A 77 -23.74 29.65 -6.94
C ASP A 77 -22.82 29.30 -5.78
N ARG A 78 -21.51 29.29 -6.03
CA ARG A 78 -20.49 29.20 -4.99
C ARG A 78 -19.87 30.58 -4.73
N SER A 79 -20.67 31.50 -4.22
CA SER A 79 -20.18 32.72 -3.59
C SER A 79 -19.35 32.46 -2.31
N ASP A 80 -19.41 31.22 -1.77
CA ASP A 80 -18.78 30.83 -0.51
C ASP A 80 -17.50 29.98 -0.68
N VAL A 81 -16.99 29.83 -1.90
CA VAL A 81 -15.66 29.24 -2.09
C VAL A 81 -14.63 30.33 -1.83
N PRO A 82 -13.77 30.20 -0.80
CA PRO A 82 -12.70 31.15 -0.61
C PRO A 82 -11.89 31.31 -1.89
N THR A 83 -11.75 32.52 -2.39
CA THR A 83 -10.84 32.82 -3.49
C THR A 83 -9.43 32.47 -3.08
N SER A 84 -8.56 32.21 -4.04
CA SER A 84 -7.17 31.75 -3.81
C SER A 84 -6.35 32.61 -2.84
N GLU A 85 -6.78 33.85 -2.60
CA GLU A 85 -6.18 34.77 -1.63
C GLU A 85 -6.45 34.41 -0.18
N TYR A 86 -7.49 33.61 0.10
CA TYR A 86 -7.87 33.18 1.47
C TYR A 86 -7.38 31.79 1.84
N MET A 87 -6.77 31.05 0.94
CA MET A 87 -6.21 29.74 1.26
C MET A 87 -4.86 29.94 1.97
N PRO A 88 -4.71 29.51 3.22
CA PRO A 88 -3.41 29.57 3.88
C PRO A 88 -2.38 28.81 3.04
N LYS A 89 -1.17 29.34 2.97
CA LYS A 89 -0.06 28.63 2.30
C LYS A 89 0.06 27.24 2.88
N THR A 90 0.32 26.25 2.02
CA THR A 90 0.54 24.87 2.43
C THR A 90 1.69 24.83 3.43
N ASP A 91 1.40 24.51 4.66
CA ASP A 91 2.40 24.27 5.70
C ASP A 91 2.61 22.77 5.85
N ILE A 92 3.68 22.28 5.25
CA ILE A 92 4.05 20.86 5.31
C ILE A 92 4.68 20.47 6.65
N SER A 93 5.02 21.44 7.50
CA SER A 93 5.58 21.19 8.83
C SER A 93 4.49 20.98 9.89
N ASP A 94 3.24 21.40 9.62
CA ASP A 94 2.10 21.19 10.52
C ASP A 94 1.31 19.92 10.14
N PRO A 95 1.41 18.82 10.90
CA PRO A 95 0.61 17.62 10.66
C PRO A 95 -0.90 17.86 10.69
N GLN A 96 -1.36 18.84 11.47
CA GLN A 96 -2.78 19.18 11.59
C GLN A 96 -3.34 19.88 10.35
N TYR A 97 -2.49 20.55 9.58
CA TYR A 97 -2.87 21.16 8.31
C TYR A 97 -3.47 20.13 7.35
N PHE A 98 -2.80 18.98 7.20
CA PHE A 98 -3.22 17.94 6.26
C PHE A 98 -4.50 17.22 6.66
N HIS A 99 -4.72 17.05 7.96
CA HIS A 99 -5.96 16.48 8.49
C HIS A 99 -7.19 17.27 8.05
N LYS A 100 -7.08 18.60 7.98
CA LYS A 100 -8.18 19.47 7.58
C LYS A 100 -8.38 19.59 6.07
N VAL A 101 -7.33 19.34 5.28
CA VAL A 101 -7.30 19.66 3.84
C VAL A 101 -7.18 18.41 2.97
N VAL A 102 -6.37 17.41 3.35
CA VAL A 102 -5.99 16.30 2.49
C VAL A 102 -6.13 14.96 3.20
N ASP A 103 -7.29 14.32 3.04
CA ASP A 103 -7.62 13.06 3.73
C ASP A 103 -6.64 11.94 3.42
N CYS A 104 -6.16 11.81 2.18
CA CYS A 104 -5.21 10.76 1.78
C CYS A 104 -3.84 10.92 2.46
N GLN A 105 -3.40 12.13 2.71
CA GLN A 105 -2.15 12.39 3.41
C GLN A 105 -2.28 12.08 4.91
N TRP A 106 -3.40 12.48 5.50
CA TRP A 106 -3.68 12.16 6.90
C TRP A 106 -3.83 10.66 7.15
N ALA A 107 -4.50 9.93 6.24
CA ALA A 107 -4.65 8.48 6.34
C ALA A 107 -3.34 7.71 6.16
N CYS A 108 -2.30 8.33 5.60
CA CYS A 108 -0.98 7.74 5.49
C CYS A 108 -0.28 7.79 6.86
N PRO A 109 0.16 6.66 7.45
CA PRO A 109 0.88 6.68 8.74
C PRO A 109 2.17 7.51 8.71
N ALA A 110 2.79 7.66 7.53
CA ALA A 110 3.98 8.48 7.33
C ALA A 110 3.65 9.92 6.88
N HIS A 111 2.39 10.29 6.82
CA HIS A 111 1.91 11.61 6.38
C HIS A 111 2.54 12.10 5.08
N THR A 112 2.78 11.18 4.13
CA THR A 112 3.41 11.49 2.85
C THR A 112 2.60 12.51 2.07
N ASN A 113 3.26 13.53 1.53
CA ASN A 113 2.62 14.58 0.73
C ASN A 113 2.16 14.03 -0.62
N VAL A 114 1.01 13.35 -0.60
CA VAL A 114 0.43 12.66 -1.75
C VAL A 114 0.11 13.61 -2.91
N PRO A 115 -0.55 14.76 -2.72
CA PRO A 115 -0.86 15.66 -3.82
C PRO A 115 0.39 16.15 -4.55
N GLU A 116 1.43 16.47 -3.79
CA GLU A 116 2.63 17.05 -4.37
C GLU A 116 3.43 16.06 -5.21
N TYR A 117 3.64 14.83 -4.73
CA TYR A 117 4.35 13.88 -5.58
C TYR A 117 3.56 13.45 -6.83
N ILE A 118 2.21 13.45 -6.75
CA ILE A 118 1.37 13.22 -7.94
C ILE A 118 1.52 14.38 -8.94
N ARG A 119 1.58 15.62 -8.46
CA ARG A 119 1.83 16.80 -9.30
C ARG A 119 3.19 16.73 -9.98
N LEU A 120 4.23 16.32 -9.25
CA LEU A 120 5.57 16.12 -9.81
C LEU A 120 5.59 15.02 -10.87
N ILE A 121 4.88 13.91 -10.66
CA ILE A 121 4.74 12.83 -11.66
C ILE A 121 4.05 13.38 -12.93
N ALA A 122 2.98 14.16 -12.78
CA ALA A 122 2.30 14.78 -13.92
C ALA A 122 3.23 15.70 -14.74
N GLN A 123 4.24 16.29 -14.10
CA GLN A 123 5.30 17.09 -14.73
C GLN A 123 6.49 16.25 -15.21
N LYS A 124 6.42 14.91 -15.13
CA LYS A 124 7.50 13.95 -15.43
C LYS A 124 8.77 14.12 -14.56
N LYS A 125 8.64 14.77 -13.41
CA LYS A 125 9.70 14.95 -12.42
C LYS A 125 9.72 13.77 -11.46
N TYR A 126 10.07 12.59 -11.99
CA TYR A 126 9.98 11.34 -11.23
C TYR A 126 10.95 11.26 -10.06
N THR A 127 12.17 11.78 -10.26
CA THR A 127 13.19 11.84 -9.20
C THR A 127 12.77 12.73 -8.05
N ASP A 128 12.23 13.93 -8.32
CA ASP A 128 11.72 14.83 -7.30
C ASP A 128 10.53 14.19 -6.54
N ALA A 129 9.63 13.52 -7.28
CA ALA A 129 8.50 12.78 -6.69
C ALA A 129 8.98 11.63 -5.79
N TYR A 130 10.03 10.92 -6.19
CA TYR A 130 10.66 9.88 -5.37
C TYR A 130 11.28 10.48 -4.10
N MET A 131 12.07 11.53 -4.23
CA MET A 131 12.73 12.18 -3.09
C MET A 131 11.73 12.77 -2.10
N LEU A 132 10.62 13.33 -2.59
CA LEU A 132 9.53 13.77 -1.73
C LEU A 132 8.91 12.61 -0.92
N ASN A 133 8.70 11.46 -1.55
CA ASN A 133 8.27 10.25 -0.85
C ASN A 133 9.33 9.78 0.15
N TRP A 134 10.59 9.76 -0.25
CA TRP A 134 11.71 9.27 0.56
C TRP A 134 11.86 10.04 1.88
N LYS A 135 11.52 11.33 1.91
CA LYS A 135 11.54 12.15 3.13
C LYS A 135 10.66 11.57 4.24
N SER A 136 9.48 11.05 3.90
CA SER A 136 8.49 10.58 4.88
C SER A 136 8.44 9.07 5.01
N ASN A 137 8.60 8.31 3.92
CA ASN A 137 8.40 6.86 3.95
C ASN A 137 9.59 6.04 3.47
N VAL A 138 10.79 6.53 3.62
CA VAL A 138 12.12 5.90 3.47
C VAL A 138 12.33 4.97 2.27
N PHE A 139 11.38 4.09 1.96
CA PHE A 139 11.48 3.04 0.95
C PHE A 139 10.36 3.16 -0.10
N PRO A 140 10.35 4.21 -0.95
CA PRO A 140 9.26 4.44 -1.90
C PRO A 140 9.08 3.32 -2.92
N GLY A 141 10.15 2.69 -3.38
CA GLY A 141 10.11 1.59 -4.33
C GLY A 141 9.51 0.32 -3.73
N ILE A 142 9.89 -0.01 -2.50
CA ILE A 142 9.32 -1.12 -1.74
C ILE A 142 7.85 -0.84 -1.44
N LEU A 143 7.55 0.32 -0.85
CA LEU A 143 6.19 0.69 -0.46
C LEU A 143 5.26 0.88 -1.66
N GLY A 144 5.77 1.29 -2.82
CA GLY A 144 5.00 1.33 -4.07
C GLY A 144 4.48 -0.05 -4.51
N ARG A 145 5.05 -1.14 -3.98
CA ARG A 145 4.70 -2.54 -4.27
C ARG A 145 3.98 -3.25 -3.13
N THR A 146 4.25 -2.86 -1.89
CA THR A 146 3.85 -3.64 -0.70
C THR A 146 2.94 -2.90 0.26
N CYS A 147 2.76 -1.59 0.10
CA CYS A 147 1.94 -0.76 0.99
C CYS A 147 0.48 -1.24 1.03
N ASP A 148 -0.11 -1.20 2.23
CA ASP A 148 -1.53 -1.51 2.47
C ASP A 148 -2.50 -0.45 1.92
N ARG A 149 -2.01 0.70 1.52
CA ARG A 149 -2.74 1.76 0.81
C ARG A 149 -3.89 2.40 1.59
N PRO A 150 -3.77 2.74 2.88
CA PRO A 150 -4.86 3.35 3.64
C PRO A 150 -5.31 4.71 3.09
N CYS A 151 -4.46 5.36 2.30
CA CYS A 151 -4.77 6.61 1.62
C CYS A 151 -5.79 6.47 0.48
N GLU A 152 -5.88 5.31 -0.17
CA GLU A 152 -6.80 5.09 -1.29
C GLU A 152 -8.26 5.05 -0.83
N PRO A 153 -8.68 4.29 0.21
CA PRO A 153 -10.02 4.37 0.76
C PRO A 153 -10.41 5.75 1.28
N ALA A 154 -9.45 6.52 1.80
CA ALA A 154 -9.67 7.87 2.29
C ALA A 154 -9.75 8.94 1.18
N CYS A 155 -9.47 8.57 -0.06
CA CYS A 155 -9.42 9.51 -1.18
C CYS A 155 -10.80 10.14 -1.44
N ARG A 156 -10.86 11.49 -1.44
CA ARG A 156 -12.11 12.23 -1.71
C ARG A 156 -12.67 11.99 -3.11
N ARG A 157 -11.84 11.59 -4.06
CA ARG A 157 -12.29 11.26 -5.41
C ARG A 157 -13.34 10.15 -5.39
N SER A 158 -13.24 9.18 -4.49
CA SER A 158 -14.25 8.12 -4.36
C SER A 158 -15.65 8.62 -3.96
N ARG A 159 -15.77 9.88 -3.51
CA ARG A 159 -17.07 10.53 -3.22
C ARG A 159 -17.76 11.08 -4.46
N THR A 160 -17.00 11.32 -5.53
CA THR A 160 -17.48 11.91 -6.79
C THR A 160 -17.33 10.98 -7.98
N HIS A 161 -16.44 10.01 -7.89
CA HIS A 161 -16.11 9.00 -8.90
C HIS A 161 -16.17 7.61 -8.28
N GLU A 162 -16.29 6.58 -9.07
CA GLU A 162 -16.39 5.19 -8.58
C GLU A 162 -15.10 4.68 -7.93
N GLU A 163 -13.94 5.22 -8.32
CA GLU A 163 -12.64 4.75 -7.84
C GLU A 163 -11.76 5.87 -7.29
N PRO A 164 -10.97 5.58 -6.24
CA PRO A 164 -9.97 6.50 -5.72
C PRO A 164 -8.83 6.70 -6.73
N VAL A 165 -7.98 7.69 -6.48
CA VAL A 165 -6.69 7.79 -7.18
C VAL A 165 -5.83 6.57 -6.81
N ALA A 166 -5.16 5.97 -7.80
CA ALA A 166 -4.26 4.83 -7.61
C ALA A 166 -2.91 5.29 -6.99
N ILE A 167 -2.97 5.80 -5.77
CA ILE A 167 -1.89 6.52 -5.08
C ILE A 167 -0.63 5.66 -4.94
N CYS A 168 -0.80 4.40 -4.53
CA CYS A 168 0.32 3.48 -4.35
C CYS A 168 0.99 3.13 -5.69
N ARG A 169 0.20 2.96 -6.77
CA ARG A 169 0.75 2.73 -8.12
C ARG A 169 1.53 3.92 -8.62
N LEU A 170 1.07 5.14 -8.37
CA LEU A 170 1.79 6.36 -8.72
C LEU A 170 3.12 6.49 -7.95
N LYS A 171 3.15 6.10 -6.67
CA LYS A 171 4.40 6.00 -5.91
C LYS A 171 5.40 5.05 -6.60
N ARG A 172 4.92 3.89 -7.04
CA ARG A 172 5.73 2.95 -7.82
C ARG A 172 6.22 3.56 -9.12
N VAL A 173 5.37 4.28 -9.86
CA VAL A 173 5.78 4.97 -11.11
C VAL A 173 6.94 5.92 -10.84
N ALA A 174 6.88 6.72 -9.78
CA ALA A 174 7.99 7.60 -9.40
C ALA A 174 9.26 6.81 -9.12
N ALA A 175 9.15 5.70 -8.37
CA ALA A 175 10.30 4.88 -8.02
C ALA A 175 10.94 4.15 -9.22
N ASP A 176 10.11 3.67 -10.17
CA ASP A 176 10.57 2.91 -11.32
C ASP A 176 11.15 3.82 -12.44
N ASN A 177 10.78 5.11 -12.47
CA ASN A 177 11.22 6.05 -13.51
C ASN A 177 12.17 7.15 -12.97
N LYS A 178 12.63 7.04 -11.73
CA LYS A 178 13.63 7.98 -11.20
C LYS A 178 14.96 7.79 -11.90
N GLU A 179 15.68 8.87 -12.04
CA GLU A 179 17.09 8.89 -12.46
C GLU A 179 18.01 8.71 -11.25
N ASP A 180 19.30 8.73 -11.47
CA ASP A 180 20.27 8.74 -10.37
C ASP A 180 20.09 10.00 -9.52
N PHE A 181 19.95 9.80 -8.22
CA PHE A 181 19.72 10.88 -7.26
C PHE A 181 20.71 10.87 -6.09
N ASP A 182 21.82 10.19 -6.22
CA ASP A 182 22.83 10.09 -5.17
C ASP A 182 23.30 11.47 -4.68
N THR A 183 23.30 12.45 -5.56
CA THR A 183 23.62 13.86 -5.24
C THR A 183 22.51 14.58 -4.47
N LEU A 184 21.32 14.00 -4.40
CA LEU A 184 20.17 14.56 -3.65
C LEU A 184 20.02 13.94 -2.26
N LEU A 185 20.84 12.94 -1.93
CA LEU A 185 20.87 12.37 -0.59
C LEU A 185 21.37 13.43 0.41
N PRO A 186 20.92 13.38 1.67
CA PRO A 186 21.41 14.28 2.70
C PRO A 186 22.94 14.22 2.81
N GLU A 187 23.56 15.37 2.95
CA GLU A 187 24.99 15.45 3.22
C GLU A 187 25.31 14.84 4.58
N ILE A 188 26.30 13.99 4.60
CA ILE A 188 26.78 13.38 5.84
C ILE A 188 27.95 14.22 6.35
N PRO A 189 27.85 14.79 7.57
CA PRO A 189 28.91 15.61 8.13
C PRO A 189 30.25 14.87 8.14
N SER A 190 31.30 15.54 7.69
CA SER A 190 32.69 15.03 7.78
C SER A 190 33.14 14.92 9.24
N GLU A 191 32.77 15.89 10.05
CA GLU A 191 33.00 15.86 11.50
C GLU A 191 31.80 15.15 12.17
N LYS A 192 32.11 14.04 12.84
CA LYS A 192 31.11 13.25 13.57
C LYS A 192 30.86 13.85 14.95
N ASN A 193 29.68 13.59 15.51
CA ASN A 193 29.32 14.07 16.85
C ASN A 193 29.95 13.23 18.00
N GLY A 194 30.74 12.23 17.67
CA GLY A 194 31.43 11.36 18.63
C GLY A 194 30.53 10.32 19.30
N LYS A 195 29.33 10.11 18.78
CA LYS A 195 28.37 9.14 19.33
C LYS A 195 28.20 7.93 18.40
N ASN A 196 28.33 6.74 18.99
CA ASN A 196 28.20 5.47 18.31
C ASN A 196 26.88 4.78 18.65
N ILE A 197 26.09 4.42 17.64
CA ILE A 197 24.78 3.80 17.80
C ILE A 197 24.79 2.39 17.22
N ALA A 198 24.41 1.40 18.02
CA ALA A 198 24.22 0.03 17.57
C ALA A 198 22.74 -0.19 17.20
N LEU A 199 22.51 -0.79 16.03
CA LEU A 199 21.17 -1.20 15.59
C LEU A 199 21.15 -2.72 15.48
N ILE A 200 20.28 -3.39 16.23
CA ILE A 200 20.16 -4.85 16.23
C ILE A 200 19.06 -5.28 15.26
N GLY A 201 19.46 -5.98 14.19
CA GLY A 201 18.61 -6.38 13.07
C GLY A 201 18.66 -5.39 11.92
N GLY A 202 18.87 -5.87 10.69
CA GLY A 202 18.97 -5.07 9.46
C GLY A 202 17.64 -4.89 8.73
N GLY A 203 16.51 -4.94 9.46
CA GLY A 203 15.17 -4.76 8.92
C GLY A 203 14.80 -3.28 8.68
N PRO A 204 13.57 -3.01 8.18
CA PRO A 204 13.14 -1.66 7.80
C PRO A 204 13.23 -0.64 8.94
N ALA A 205 12.98 -1.07 10.19
CA ALA A 205 13.05 -0.17 11.35
C ALA A 205 14.46 0.37 11.58
N SER A 206 15.44 -0.52 11.63
CA SER A 206 16.86 -0.14 11.82
C SER A 206 17.40 0.66 10.63
N LEU A 207 17.04 0.27 9.41
CA LEU A 207 17.45 1.00 8.21
C LEU A 207 16.90 2.43 8.20
N THR A 208 15.67 2.64 8.69
CA THR A 208 15.07 3.98 8.85
C THR A 208 15.84 4.79 9.89
N VAL A 209 16.14 4.20 11.05
CA VAL A 209 16.93 4.85 12.10
C VAL A 209 18.33 5.22 11.59
N ALA A 210 18.99 4.32 10.86
CA ALA A 210 20.29 4.60 10.26
C ALA A 210 20.21 5.80 9.29
N ARG A 211 19.22 5.81 8.38
CA ARG A 211 19.00 6.90 7.43
C ARG A 211 18.86 8.26 8.15
N ASP A 212 18.14 8.30 9.27
CA ASP A 212 17.83 9.54 9.96
C ASP A 212 18.98 10.02 10.87
N LEU A 213 19.78 9.10 11.44
CA LEU A 213 20.87 9.45 12.34
C LEU A 213 22.17 9.85 11.62
N LEU A 214 22.44 9.25 10.46
CA LEU A 214 23.68 9.53 9.72
C LEU A 214 23.88 11.02 9.36
N PRO A 215 22.87 11.74 8.85
CA PRO A 215 22.99 13.18 8.56
C PRO A 215 23.19 14.05 9.80
N LEU A 216 22.88 13.52 10.99
CA LEU A 216 23.12 14.20 12.26
C LEU A 216 24.52 13.96 12.83
N GLY A 217 25.37 13.26 12.07
CA GLY A 217 26.75 13.01 12.44
C GLY A 217 26.98 11.81 13.36
N TYR A 218 25.95 10.99 13.63
CA TYR A 218 26.14 9.76 14.39
C TYR A 218 26.89 8.70 13.58
N GLU A 219 27.73 7.92 14.24
CA GLU A 219 28.25 6.68 13.68
C GLU A 219 27.26 5.55 13.96
N VAL A 220 26.85 4.84 12.91
CA VAL A 220 25.80 3.82 13.01
C VAL A 220 26.34 2.48 12.55
N THR A 221 26.23 1.47 13.42
CA THR A 221 26.57 0.08 13.12
C THR A 221 25.31 -0.80 13.20
N VAL A 222 25.00 -1.48 12.10
CA VAL A 222 23.85 -2.40 11.99
C VAL A 222 24.38 -3.83 12.12
N PHE A 223 23.92 -4.55 13.13
CA PHE A 223 24.22 -5.97 13.32
C PHE A 223 23.07 -6.79 12.75
N GLU A 224 23.36 -7.63 11.78
CA GLU A 224 22.36 -8.49 11.13
C GLU A 224 22.77 -9.96 11.24
N LYS A 225 21.87 -10.81 11.71
CA LYS A 225 22.12 -12.25 11.84
C LYS A 225 22.18 -12.97 10.48
N ASP A 226 21.46 -12.44 9.49
CA ASP A 226 21.37 -13.00 8.16
C ASP A 226 22.53 -12.47 7.25
N PRO A 227 22.82 -13.12 6.12
CA PRO A 227 23.89 -12.69 5.21
C PRO A 227 23.65 -11.33 4.56
N LYS A 228 22.39 -10.93 4.38
CA LYS A 228 22.01 -9.67 3.76
C LYS A 228 20.97 -8.93 4.61
N PRO A 229 21.06 -7.60 4.74
CA PRO A 229 20.02 -6.80 5.40
C PRO A 229 18.74 -6.76 4.56
N GLY A 230 17.64 -6.38 5.21
CA GLY A 230 16.31 -6.29 4.62
C GLY A 230 15.22 -6.89 5.51
N GLY A 231 15.59 -7.79 6.42
CA GLY A 231 14.65 -8.42 7.35
C GLY A 231 13.45 -9.06 6.63
N LEU A 232 12.24 -8.89 7.16
CA LEU A 232 11.02 -9.48 6.58
C LEU A 232 10.70 -9.00 5.16
N MET A 233 11.24 -7.87 4.72
CA MET A 233 11.11 -7.45 3.32
C MET A 233 11.81 -8.43 2.37
N ARG A 234 12.90 -9.06 2.81
CA ARG A 234 13.68 -10.04 2.06
C ARG A 234 13.17 -11.47 2.25
N THR A 235 12.84 -11.82 3.49
CA THR A 235 12.54 -13.23 3.83
C THR A 235 11.07 -13.62 3.66
N ASN A 236 10.13 -12.65 3.70
CA ASN A 236 8.71 -12.94 3.73
C ASN A 236 7.91 -12.40 2.55
N ILE A 237 8.43 -11.38 1.85
CA ILE A 237 7.73 -10.85 0.66
C ILE A 237 8.22 -11.63 -0.57
N PRO A 238 7.33 -12.31 -1.30
CA PRO A 238 7.71 -13.06 -2.48
C PRO A 238 8.37 -12.16 -3.56
N SER A 239 9.39 -12.68 -4.24
CA SER A 239 10.18 -11.93 -5.24
C SER A 239 9.35 -11.41 -6.42
N PHE A 240 8.26 -12.11 -6.79
CA PHE A 240 7.34 -11.61 -7.82
C PHE A 240 6.59 -10.34 -7.41
N ARG A 241 6.46 -10.07 -6.10
CA ARG A 241 5.84 -8.85 -5.56
C ARG A 241 6.88 -7.78 -5.26
N LEU A 242 8.00 -8.17 -4.66
CA LEU A 242 9.13 -7.28 -4.37
C LEU A 242 10.42 -7.87 -4.94
N PRO A 243 10.80 -7.50 -6.17
CA PRO A 243 12.07 -7.92 -6.76
C PRO A 243 13.26 -7.59 -5.88
N GLU A 244 14.24 -8.48 -5.83
CA GLU A 244 15.41 -8.34 -4.96
C GLU A 244 16.23 -7.09 -5.33
N GLU A 245 16.28 -6.73 -6.60
CA GLU A 245 16.99 -5.56 -7.10
C GLU A 245 16.43 -4.26 -6.51
N VAL A 246 15.11 -4.17 -6.37
CA VAL A 246 14.44 -2.99 -5.78
C VAL A 246 14.76 -2.88 -4.29
N LEU A 247 14.76 -4.02 -3.60
CA LEU A 247 15.14 -4.07 -2.19
C LEU A 247 16.61 -3.72 -2.00
N ASP A 248 17.49 -4.33 -2.79
CA ASP A 248 18.95 -4.11 -2.70
C ASP A 248 19.30 -2.65 -3.02
N GLU A 249 18.66 -2.05 -4.01
CA GLU A 249 18.83 -0.64 -4.35
C GLU A 249 18.52 0.29 -3.16
N GLU A 250 17.37 0.11 -2.51
CA GLU A 250 16.96 0.97 -1.40
C GLU A 250 17.77 0.73 -0.12
N VAL A 251 18.16 -0.51 0.15
CA VAL A 251 19.08 -0.83 1.26
C VAL A 251 20.48 -0.27 1.00
N TYR A 252 20.99 -0.42 -0.23
CA TYR A 252 22.31 0.07 -0.62
C TYR A 252 22.46 1.58 -0.38
N ARG A 253 21.42 2.36 -0.56
CA ARG A 253 21.46 3.81 -0.30
C ARG A 253 21.77 4.13 1.16
N VAL A 254 21.19 3.39 2.09
CA VAL A 254 21.49 3.55 3.52
C VAL A 254 22.94 3.17 3.81
N ILE A 255 23.44 2.11 3.15
CA ILE A 255 24.85 1.71 3.23
C ILE A 255 25.75 2.85 2.70
N LYS A 256 25.41 3.39 1.53
CA LYS A 256 26.15 4.47 0.87
C LYS A 256 26.20 5.76 1.71
N MET A 257 25.19 6.02 2.53
CA MET A 257 25.20 7.12 3.50
C MET A 257 26.21 6.92 4.64
N GLY A 258 26.84 5.76 4.76
CA GLY A 258 27.90 5.50 5.71
C GLY A 258 27.54 4.60 6.89
N ALA A 259 26.37 3.93 6.86
CA ALA A 259 26.05 2.90 7.84
C ALA A 259 27.03 1.71 7.72
N LYS A 260 27.60 1.27 8.85
CA LYS A 260 28.42 0.06 8.91
C LYS A 260 27.51 -1.15 9.10
N PHE A 261 27.69 -2.20 8.29
CA PHE A 261 26.94 -3.45 8.41
C PHE A 261 27.83 -4.59 8.84
N VAL A 262 27.41 -5.28 9.89
CA VAL A 262 28.06 -6.49 10.42
C VAL A 262 27.06 -7.64 10.25
N ASN A 263 27.12 -8.30 9.10
CA ASN A 263 26.23 -9.40 8.75
C ASN A 263 26.67 -10.73 9.40
N ASN A 264 25.81 -11.74 9.39
CA ASN A 264 26.04 -13.06 10.03
C ASN A 264 26.38 -12.95 11.53
N THR A 265 25.83 -11.91 12.20
CA THR A 265 26.15 -11.63 13.60
C THR A 265 24.88 -11.52 14.42
N GLU A 266 24.63 -12.51 15.26
CA GLU A 266 23.52 -12.52 16.19
C GLU A 266 23.92 -11.89 17.52
N ILE A 267 23.26 -10.80 17.91
CA ILE A 267 23.48 -10.16 19.22
C ILE A 267 22.62 -10.85 20.27
N LYS A 268 23.28 -11.47 21.24
CA LYS A 268 22.63 -12.19 22.34
C LYS A 268 22.45 -11.34 23.61
N SER A 269 23.20 -10.28 23.77
CA SER A 269 23.17 -9.39 24.92
C SER A 269 23.33 -7.93 24.51
N MET A 270 22.30 -7.11 24.79
CA MET A 270 22.42 -5.65 24.63
C MET A 270 23.40 -5.04 25.62
N LYS A 271 23.53 -5.66 26.79
CA LYS A 271 24.45 -5.17 27.83
C LYS A 271 25.90 -5.22 27.36
N SER A 272 26.30 -6.27 26.65
CA SER A 272 27.66 -6.35 26.10
C SER A 272 27.98 -5.25 25.09
N LEU A 273 27.00 -4.83 24.27
CA LEU A 273 27.20 -3.72 23.33
C LEU A 273 27.48 -2.40 24.04
N VAL A 274 26.82 -2.15 25.18
CA VAL A 274 26.99 -0.92 25.94
C VAL A 274 28.24 -0.95 26.81
N ASP A 275 28.41 -2.04 27.55
CA ASP A 275 29.47 -2.13 28.58
C ASP A 275 30.85 -2.48 27.96
N ASP A 276 30.88 -3.44 27.03
CA ASP A 276 32.10 -4.00 26.47
C ASP A 276 32.49 -3.30 25.16
N GLU A 277 31.57 -3.11 24.22
CA GLU A 277 31.81 -2.50 22.91
C GLU A 277 31.61 -0.97 22.91
N LYS A 278 31.11 -0.41 24.03
CA LYS A 278 31.01 1.03 24.28
C LYS A 278 30.14 1.80 23.26
N PHE A 279 29.02 1.23 22.83
CA PHE A 279 28.01 2.00 22.11
C PHE A 279 27.29 2.95 23.07
N ASP A 280 27.04 4.17 22.63
CA ASP A 280 26.31 5.19 23.42
C ASP A 280 24.80 4.86 23.53
N ALA A 281 24.25 4.22 22.50
CA ALA A 281 22.87 3.75 22.50
C ALA A 281 22.69 2.51 21.63
N VAL A 282 21.65 1.72 21.96
CA VAL A 282 21.28 0.51 21.23
C VAL A 282 19.82 0.59 20.82
N PHE A 283 19.55 0.45 19.53
CA PHE A 283 18.19 0.32 18.99
C PHE A 283 17.89 -1.15 18.68
N VAL A 284 16.74 -1.64 19.15
CA VAL A 284 16.34 -3.03 18.97
C VAL A 284 15.30 -3.13 17.85
N GLY A 285 15.76 -3.48 16.64
CA GLY A 285 14.95 -3.64 15.44
C GLY A 285 14.85 -5.10 14.96
N THR A 286 14.80 -6.06 15.87
CA THR A 286 14.83 -7.51 15.57
C THR A 286 13.58 -8.03 14.89
N GLY A 287 12.50 -7.25 14.86
CA GLY A 287 11.22 -7.65 14.26
C GLY A 287 10.56 -8.82 15.01
N ALA A 288 9.69 -9.54 14.29
CA ALA A 288 8.95 -10.70 14.80
C ALA A 288 9.10 -11.91 13.85
N PRO A 289 10.29 -12.52 13.76
CA PRO A 289 10.56 -13.59 12.79
C PRO A 289 9.84 -14.90 13.11
N LYS A 290 9.34 -15.08 14.34
CA LYS A 290 8.57 -16.28 14.73
C LYS A 290 7.09 -16.02 14.53
N GLY A 291 6.46 -16.80 13.64
CA GLY A 291 5.00 -16.82 13.50
C GLY A 291 4.30 -17.27 14.76
N LYS A 292 3.13 -16.68 15.04
CA LYS A 292 2.25 -17.18 16.10
C LYS A 292 1.57 -18.47 15.63
N ASN A 293 1.55 -19.45 16.49
CA ASN A 293 0.81 -20.68 16.25
C ASN A 293 -0.69 -20.42 16.38
N LEU A 294 -1.46 -20.76 15.35
CA LEU A 294 -2.91 -20.80 15.42
C LEU A 294 -3.33 -22.11 16.09
N ASN A 295 -4.10 -22.03 17.18
CA ASN A 295 -4.63 -23.21 17.85
C ASN A 295 -6.01 -23.55 17.25
N ILE A 296 -5.99 -24.18 16.07
CA ILE A 296 -7.19 -24.61 15.33
C ILE A 296 -7.10 -26.11 15.02
N PRO A 297 -8.23 -26.85 14.97
CA PRO A 297 -8.25 -28.24 14.53
C PRO A 297 -7.68 -28.40 13.11
N GLY A 298 -6.91 -29.46 12.88
CA GLY A 298 -6.30 -29.74 11.57
C GLY A 298 -5.03 -28.96 11.24
N ARG A 299 -4.55 -28.09 12.14
CA ARG A 299 -3.35 -27.28 11.92
C ARG A 299 -2.10 -28.12 11.63
N ASP A 300 -1.94 -29.25 12.31
CA ASP A 300 -0.76 -30.10 12.22
C ASP A 300 -0.91 -31.16 11.10
N GLU A 301 -2.00 -31.14 10.36
CA GLU A 301 -2.17 -31.94 9.15
C GLU A 301 -1.32 -31.37 8.02
N ALA A 302 -0.42 -32.19 7.48
CA ALA A 302 0.67 -31.80 6.58
C ALA A 302 0.27 -30.95 5.37
N VAL A 303 -0.97 -31.09 4.87
CA VAL A 303 -1.46 -30.41 3.67
C VAL A 303 -1.69 -28.89 3.89
N SER A 304 -2.11 -28.48 5.09
CA SER A 304 -2.41 -27.08 5.40
C SER A 304 -1.15 -26.22 5.56
N TYR A 305 -0.08 -26.82 6.04
CA TYR A 305 1.17 -26.12 6.35
C TYR A 305 2.11 -25.98 5.15
N THR A 306 2.15 -27.00 4.31
CA THR A 306 2.94 -26.98 3.06
C THR A 306 2.36 -26.01 2.04
N HIS A 307 1.06 -25.74 2.05
CA HIS A 307 0.43 -24.81 1.11
C HIS A 307 0.81 -23.34 1.38
N LEU A 308 0.96 -22.95 2.63
CA LEU A 308 1.43 -21.58 2.99
C LEU A 308 2.93 -21.41 2.72
N ARG A 309 3.74 -22.48 2.87
CA ARG A 309 5.16 -22.47 2.52
C ARG A 309 5.43 -22.74 1.04
N ALA A 310 4.54 -23.44 0.33
CA ALA A 310 4.73 -23.73 -1.08
C ALA A 310 4.72 -22.45 -1.96
N HIS A 311 4.12 -21.38 -1.49
CA HIS A 311 4.26 -20.07 -2.15
C HIS A 311 5.65 -19.45 -1.95
N GLU A 312 6.42 -19.90 -0.96
CA GLU A 312 7.80 -19.47 -0.72
C GLU A 312 8.82 -20.35 -1.47
N THR A 313 8.46 -21.61 -1.74
CA THR A 313 9.37 -22.59 -2.38
C THR A 313 9.21 -22.73 -3.87
N LEU A 314 8.15 -22.17 -4.48
CA LEU A 314 8.00 -22.08 -5.93
C LEU A 314 8.82 -20.94 -6.56
N ALA A 315 9.64 -20.27 -5.77
CA ALA A 315 10.55 -19.19 -6.20
C ALA A 315 12.03 -19.62 -6.16
N ASP A 316 12.33 -20.91 -5.91
CA ASP A 316 13.67 -21.49 -6.02
C ASP A 316 13.88 -22.16 -7.39
#